data_a00217fea28a3837bb21b246d755d416
#
_entry.id   a00217fea28a3837bb21b246d755d416
#
_cell.length_a   1.000
_cell.length_b   1.000
_cell.length_c   1.000
_cell.angle_alpha   90.00
_cell.angle_beta   90.00
_cell.angle_gamma   90.00
#
_symmetry.space_group_name_H-M   'P 1'
#
loop_
_entity.id
_entity.type
_entity.pdbx_description
1 polymer ?
#
loop_
_entity_poly.entity_id
_entity_poly.type
_entity_poly.pdbx_seq_one_letter_code
_entity_poly.pdbx_strand_id
1 'polypeptide(L)'
;MRRSAATGNLRKRVAACGIAALWFCQALSGRGLAGESAPAGVGSFPRFLRPLPGDSAVASSRSAKGFGRSLLLTFDDGPDLVGTSLILDELTRRGVKAVFFVNGHHIVRDRPEDLARRDLLRKLATRGHLVGNHTMNHKNLCLEREDMAKEIDGASEIIAYATSVRPLLFRSPYGARCRDLDRTLADRDIIQVGWNMDPQEWRGEDEDAIVKYTTAGLRRARGPVILLLHDKNVAAVRALRRILDFVDSENARAAREGTPPIRLVDYRVFLPAQALPETGLEPLGRSAVSSLGALGPLRSLF
;
A
#
# COMPACT_ATOMS: atom_id res chain seq x y z
N MET A 1 12.88 -0.39 72.35
CA MET A 1 13.61 0.84 72.62
C MET A 1 13.59 1.68 71.36
N ARG A 2 12.74 2.69 71.30
CA ARG A 2 13.01 4.14 71.51
C ARG A 2 14.12 4.61 70.54
N ARG A 3 14.02 5.62 69.69
CA ARG A 3 13.17 6.85 69.49
C ARG A 3 13.44 7.35 68.05
N SER A 4 12.53 7.85 67.32
CA SER A 4 11.94 9.20 67.33
C SER A 4 12.75 10.28 66.61
N ALA A 5 12.11 10.86 65.64
CA ALA A 5 11.88 12.26 65.31
C ALA A 5 13.02 12.97 64.54
N ALA A 6 12.86 13.98 63.72
CA ALA A 6 11.76 14.88 63.40
C ALA A 6 12.13 15.73 62.15
N THR A 7 11.17 16.08 61.40
CA THR A 7 10.82 17.42 60.86
C THR A 7 11.86 18.35 60.24
N GLY A 8 11.53 18.87 59.08
CA GLY A 8 12.12 20.09 58.53
C GLY A 8 11.42 20.56 57.24
N ASN A 9 10.27 21.21 57.41
CA ASN A 9 9.58 22.03 56.40
C ASN A 9 10.43 23.28 56.10
N LEU A 10 10.65 23.58 54.82
CA LEU A 10 10.98 24.94 54.42
C LEU A 10 10.30 25.32 53.10
N ARG A 11 9.18 26.02 53.25
CA ARG A 11 8.55 26.81 52.19
C ARG A 11 9.41 28.02 51.87
N LYS A 12 9.74 28.22 50.59
CA LYS A 12 10.08 29.57 50.11
C LYS A 12 9.22 29.89 48.88
N ARG A 13 8.34 30.86 49.07
CA ARG A 13 7.64 31.66 48.08
C ARG A 13 8.65 32.62 47.43
N VAL A 14 8.60 32.77 46.11
CA VAL A 14 9.01 33.99 45.42
C VAL A 14 8.09 34.19 44.22
N ALA A 15 7.30 35.11 44.31
CA ALA A 15 6.79 36.26 43.59
C ALA A 15 6.72 36.19 42.05
N ALA A 16 5.52 36.53 41.62
CA ALA A 16 5.14 36.88 40.26
C ALA A 16 5.81 38.18 39.78
N CYS A 17 6.21 38.22 38.55
CA CYS A 17 6.40 39.46 37.82
C CYS A 17 5.73 39.34 36.45
N GLY A 18 4.63 40.08 36.29
CA GLY A 18 3.91 40.18 35.01
C GLY A 18 4.57 41.23 34.10
N ILE A 19 4.58 40.93 32.83
CA ILE A 19 4.78 41.97 31.80
C ILE A 19 3.67 41.75 30.78
N ALA A 20 2.74 42.72 30.77
CA ALA A 20 1.75 42.94 29.74
C ALA A 20 2.45 43.57 28.53
N ALA A 21 2.31 42.97 27.37
CA ALA A 21 2.64 43.64 26.10
C ALA A 21 1.36 43.85 25.28
N LEU A 22 1.04 45.10 25.16
CA LEU A 22 -0.07 45.66 24.37
C LEU A 22 0.07 45.33 22.88
N TRP A 23 -0.97 44.79 22.31
CA TRP A 23 -1.14 44.70 20.87
C TRP A 23 -1.72 46.00 20.32
N PHE A 24 -0.96 46.65 19.45
CA PHE A 24 -1.41 47.77 18.61
C PHE A 24 -2.11 47.20 17.37
N CYS A 25 -3.40 47.50 17.28
CA CYS A 25 -4.20 47.25 16.10
C CYS A 25 -3.97 48.43 15.13
N GLN A 26 -3.35 48.19 13.97
CA GLN A 26 -3.42 49.14 12.85
C GLN A 26 -4.13 48.47 11.67
N ALA A 27 -5.34 48.92 11.46
CA ALA A 27 -6.06 48.72 10.21
C ALA A 27 -5.40 49.58 9.11
N LEU A 28 -4.94 48.95 8.04
CA LEU A 28 -4.69 49.57 6.75
C LEU A 28 -5.57 48.91 5.71
N SER A 29 -6.55 49.67 5.30
CA SER A 29 -7.41 49.45 4.16
C SER A 29 -6.64 49.55 2.84
N GLY A 30 -6.92 48.61 1.92
CA GLY A 30 -6.96 48.93 0.50
C GLY A 30 -5.83 48.37 -0.35
N ARG A 31 -6.14 47.44 -1.13
CA ARG A 31 -6.05 47.33 -2.58
C ARG A 31 -5.95 45.82 -2.97
N GLY A 32 -6.98 45.41 -3.70
CA GLY A 32 -7.01 44.09 -4.33
C GLY A 32 -5.83 43.96 -5.27
N LEU A 33 -5.09 42.87 -5.09
CA LEU A 33 -4.23 42.28 -6.09
C LEU A 33 -4.90 41.01 -6.56
N ALA A 34 -4.97 40.92 -7.86
CA ALA A 34 -5.57 39.86 -8.63
C ALA A 34 -5.03 38.50 -8.20
N GLY A 35 -5.91 37.50 -8.24
CA GLY A 35 -5.68 36.13 -7.83
C GLY A 35 -4.39 35.54 -8.36
N GLU A 36 -3.53 35.19 -7.44
CA GLU A 36 -2.59 34.10 -7.67
C GLU A 36 -3.39 32.80 -7.62
N SER A 37 -3.58 32.22 -8.80
CA SER A 37 -4.09 30.89 -8.97
C SER A 37 -3.25 29.95 -8.10
N ALA A 38 -3.91 29.21 -7.20
CA ALA A 38 -3.33 28.10 -6.49
C ALA A 38 -2.51 27.23 -7.47
N PRO A 39 -1.33 26.74 -7.07
CA PRO A 39 -0.56 25.86 -7.93
C PRO A 39 -1.46 24.68 -8.32
N ALA A 40 -1.52 24.42 -9.62
CA ALA A 40 -2.31 23.37 -10.22
C ALA A 40 -2.11 22.08 -9.44
N GLY A 41 -3.20 21.55 -8.92
CA GLY A 41 -3.23 20.37 -8.08
C GLY A 41 -2.46 19.24 -8.69
N VAL A 42 -1.93 18.39 -7.83
CA VAL A 42 -1.46 17.04 -8.11
C VAL A 42 -2.31 16.48 -9.25
N GLY A 43 -1.68 16.21 -10.39
CA GLY A 43 -2.39 15.92 -11.63
C GLY A 43 -3.45 14.86 -11.41
N SER A 44 -4.69 15.19 -11.78
CA SER A 44 -5.80 14.25 -11.75
C SER A 44 -5.39 13.04 -12.55
N PHE A 45 -5.51 11.84 -11.96
CA PHE A 45 -5.29 10.58 -12.66
C PHE A 45 -6.10 10.55 -13.97
N PRO A 46 -5.57 9.97 -15.03
CA PRO A 46 -6.27 9.87 -16.29
C PRO A 46 -7.68 9.30 -16.09
N ARG A 47 -8.67 9.86 -16.78
CA ARG A 47 -10.10 9.47 -16.67
C ARG A 47 -10.37 7.97 -16.81
N PHE A 48 -9.51 7.27 -17.51
CA PHE A 48 -9.62 5.82 -17.73
C PHE A 48 -9.29 4.96 -16.47
N LEU A 49 -8.72 5.55 -15.40
CA LEU A 49 -8.53 4.87 -14.12
C LEU A 49 -9.70 5.05 -13.15
N ARG A 50 -10.77 5.78 -13.57
CA ARG A 50 -11.97 5.93 -12.75
C ARG A 50 -12.80 4.65 -12.78
N PRO A 51 -13.23 4.13 -11.62
CA PRO A 51 -14.25 3.11 -11.59
C PRO A 51 -15.53 3.64 -12.26
N LEU A 52 -16.13 2.85 -13.14
CA LEU A 52 -17.42 3.21 -13.72
C LEU A 52 -18.50 3.20 -12.64
N PRO A 53 -19.47 4.16 -12.61
CA PRO A 53 -20.58 4.13 -11.68
C PRO A 53 -21.36 2.81 -11.83
N GLY A 54 -21.40 2.01 -10.76
CA GLY A 54 -22.10 0.72 -10.74
C GLY A 54 -21.22 -0.53 -10.85
N ASP A 55 -20.01 -0.42 -11.38
CA ASP A 55 -19.04 -1.50 -11.32
C ASP A 55 -18.10 -1.24 -10.13
N SER A 56 -18.35 -1.94 -9.03
CA SER A 56 -17.33 -2.01 -7.98
C SER A 56 -16.08 -2.56 -8.66
N ALA A 57 -15.06 -1.70 -8.84
CA ALA A 57 -13.82 -2.07 -9.50
C ALA A 57 -13.00 -2.99 -8.59
N VAL A 58 -13.57 -4.17 -8.30
CA VAL A 58 -12.76 -5.28 -7.85
C VAL A 58 -12.10 -5.80 -9.09
N ALA A 59 -10.81 -5.54 -9.22
CA ALA A 59 -9.99 -6.26 -10.17
C ALA A 59 -10.14 -7.75 -9.82
N SER A 60 -11.10 -8.39 -10.45
CA SER A 60 -11.35 -9.81 -10.33
C SER A 60 -10.74 -10.51 -11.53
N SER A 61 -10.44 -11.78 -11.39
CA SER A 61 -9.96 -12.63 -12.49
C SER A 61 -10.88 -12.61 -13.75
N ARG A 62 -12.10 -12.09 -13.62
CA ARG A 62 -13.05 -11.95 -14.74
C ARG A 62 -12.69 -10.83 -15.72
N SER A 63 -12.00 -9.77 -15.26
CA SER A 63 -11.60 -8.65 -16.12
C SER A 63 -10.40 -8.96 -17.02
N ALA A 64 -9.67 -10.02 -16.73
CA ALA A 64 -8.44 -10.36 -17.44
C ALA A 64 -8.63 -11.39 -18.58
N LYS A 65 -9.76 -11.35 -19.28
CA LYS A 65 -9.98 -12.15 -20.48
C LYS A 65 -8.87 -11.85 -21.51
N GLY A 66 -8.10 -12.87 -21.89
CA GLY A 66 -7.00 -12.75 -22.86
C GLY A 66 -5.58 -12.90 -22.26
N PHE A 67 -5.42 -12.83 -20.95
CA PHE A 67 -4.10 -12.97 -20.33
C PHE A 67 -3.68 -14.43 -20.04
N GLY A 68 -4.55 -15.42 -20.30
CA GLY A 68 -4.23 -16.84 -20.10
C GLY A 68 -3.87 -17.17 -18.66
N ARG A 69 -2.95 -18.12 -18.46
CA ARG A 69 -2.43 -18.50 -17.15
C ARG A 69 -1.46 -17.42 -16.65
N SER A 70 -1.92 -16.56 -15.77
CA SER A 70 -1.13 -15.47 -15.20
C SER A 70 -1.12 -15.53 -13.66
N LEU A 71 -0.04 -15.08 -13.04
CA LEU A 71 0.11 -15.01 -11.59
C LEU A 71 0.56 -13.61 -11.18
N LEU A 72 -0.27 -12.92 -10.40
CA LEU A 72 0.07 -11.71 -9.67
C LEU A 72 0.37 -12.08 -8.22
N LEU A 73 1.55 -11.75 -7.76
CA LEU A 73 1.94 -11.88 -6.35
C LEU A 73 1.50 -10.65 -5.58
N THR A 74 0.83 -10.84 -4.46
CA THR A 74 0.41 -9.76 -3.56
C THR A 74 0.70 -10.11 -2.12
N PHE A 75 1.13 -9.11 -1.35
CA PHE A 75 1.52 -9.24 0.05
C PHE A 75 0.80 -8.20 0.89
N ASP A 76 0.13 -8.63 1.95
CA ASP A 76 -0.64 -7.79 2.85
C ASP A 76 0.05 -7.60 4.21
N ASP A 77 -0.41 -6.61 4.98
CA ASP A 77 -0.05 -6.30 6.36
C ASP A 77 1.34 -5.70 6.60
N GLY A 78 2.13 -5.50 5.57
CA GLY A 78 3.47 -4.91 5.69
C GLY A 78 3.52 -3.39 5.95
N PRO A 79 4.73 -2.83 5.91
CA PRO A 79 5.99 -3.54 5.67
C PRO A 79 6.56 -4.17 6.94
N ASP A 80 7.02 -5.40 6.85
CA ASP A 80 7.85 -6.05 7.86
C ASP A 80 9.34 -5.91 7.52
N LEU A 81 10.18 -5.56 8.50
CA LEU A 81 11.59 -5.27 8.22
C LEU A 81 12.38 -6.50 7.75
N VAL A 82 11.99 -7.68 8.20
CA VAL A 82 12.65 -8.94 7.83
C VAL A 82 11.97 -9.58 6.63
N GLY A 83 10.68 -9.86 6.73
CA GLY A 83 9.94 -10.60 5.72
C GLY A 83 9.83 -9.84 4.41
N THR A 84 9.43 -8.56 4.43
CA THR A 84 9.36 -7.74 3.21
C THR A 84 10.74 -7.60 2.55
N SER A 85 11.82 -7.49 3.34
CA SER A 85 13.19 -7.43 2.78
C SER A 85 13.57 -8.70 2.06
N LEU A 86 13.33 -9.86 2.67
CA LEU A 86 13.62 -11.18 2.07
C LEU A 86 12.79 -11.41 0.79
N ILE A 87 11.51 -11.02 0.81
CA ILE A 87 10.65 -11.07 -0.37
C ILE A 87 11.22 -10.17 -1.48
N LEU A 88 11.59 -8.92 -1.15
CA LEU A 88 12.14 -7.98 -2.11
C LEU A 88 13.43 -8.49 -2.76
N ASP A 89 14.30 -9.14 -2.00
CA ASP A 89 15.54 -9.73 -2.52
C ASP A 89 15.23 -10.89 -3.47
N GLU A 90 14.31 -11.78 -3.12
CA GLU A 90 13.91 -12.90 -3.99
C GLU A 90 13.24 -12.40 -5.27
N LEU A 91 12.32 -11.45 -5.18
CA LEU A 91 11.65 -10.86 -6.35
C LEU A 91 12.65 -10.12 -7.27
N THR A 92 13.62 -9.41 -6.66
CA THR A 92 14.70 -8.73 -7.41
C THR A 92 15.56 -9.73 -8.16
N ARG A 93 15.97 -10.80 -7.50
CA ARG A 93 16.80 -11.88 -8.10
C ARG A 93 16.13 -12.49 -9.33
N ARG A 94 14.79 -12.59 -9.31
CA ARG A 94 14.00 -13.18 -10.41
C ARG A 94 13.45 -12.17 -11.41
N GLY A 95 13.63 -10.88 -11.20
CA GLY A 95 13.06 -9.85 -12.06
C GLY A 95 11.52 -9.76 -12.00
N VAL A 96 10.90 -10.28 -10.93
CA VAL A 96 9.45 -10.34 -10.76
C VAL A 96 8.93 -9.11 -10.02
N LYS A 97 7.77 -8.60 -10.42
CA LYS A 97 7.08 -7.50 -9.74
C LYS A 97 5.89 -8.01 -8.95
N ALA A 98 5.55 -7.28 -7.89
CA ALA A 98 4.44 -7.62 -6.98
C ALA A 98 3.74 -6.36 -6.49
N VAL A 99 2.61 -6.53 -5.80
CA VAL A 99 1.90 -5.47 -5.07
C VAL A 99 2.01 -5.74 -3.57
N PHE A 100 2.32 -4.69 -2.80
CA PHE A 100 2.37 -4.73 -1.35
C PHE A 100 1.29 -3.81 -0.79
N PHE A 101 0.27 -4.37 -0.13
CA PHE A 101 -0.77 -3.62 0.54
C PHE A 101 -0.36 -3.40 1.99
N VAL A 102 -0.05 -2.15 2.33
CA VAL A 102 0.60 -1.81 3.59
C VAL A 102 -0.33 -1.06 4.54
N ASN A 103 -0.16 -1.29 5.84
CA ASN A 103 -0.87 -0.56 6.88
C ASN A 103 -0.10 0.71 7.27
N GLY A 104 -0.80 1.85 7.34
CA GLY A 104 -0.20 3.14 7.62
C GLY A 104 0.44 3.23 9.02
N HIS A 105 -0.14 2.54 10.02
CA HIS A 105 0.36 2.59 11.41
C HIS A 105 1.79 2.07 11.58
N HIS A 106 2.29 1.25 10.64
CA HIS A 106 3.68 0.76 10.66
C HIS A 106 4.72 1.82 10.27
N ILE A 107 4.28 2.92 9.66
CA ILE A 107 5.16 3.91 9.03
C ILE A 107 4.84 5.35 9.43
N VAL A 108 3.87 5.58 10.31
CA VAL A 108 3.36 6.93 10.61
C VAL A 108 4.21 7.70 11.60
N ARG A 109 4.94 7.03 12.50
CA ARG A 109 5.74 7.68 13.55
C ARG A 109 7.19 7.85 13.11
N ASP A 110 7.94 8.72 13.81
CA ASP A 110 9.38 8.95 13.53
C ASP A 110 10.29 8.11 14.43
N ARG A 111 9.85 6.89 14.77
CA ARG A 111 10.70 5.92 15.45
C ARG A 111 11.70 5.31 14.46
N PRO A 112 12.88 4.86 14.92
CA PRO A 112 13.87 4.25 14.03
C PRO A 112 13.30 3.12 13.15
N GLU A 113 12.41 2.29 13.69
CA GLU A 113 11.78 1.20 12.98
C GLU A 113 10.84 1.70 11.88
N ASP A 114 10.07 2.77 12.15
CA ASP A 114 9.13 3.34 11.19
C ASP A 114 9.89 4.04 10.05
N LEU A 115 11.00 4.71 10.36
CA LEU A 115 11.90 5.28 9.35
C LEU A 115 12.51 4.19 8.47
N ALA A 116 12.98 3.08 9.06
CA ALA A 116 13.51 1.94 8.32
C ALA A 116 12.44 1.30 7.41
N ARG A 117 11.19 1.22 7.87
CA ARG A 117 10.06 0.75 7.06
C ARG A 117 9.72 1.70 5.91
N ARG A 118 9.77 3.02 6.13
CA ARG A 118 9.62 4.00 5.03
C ARG A 118 10.71 3.84 3.97
N ASP A 119 11.95 3.62 4.39
CA ASP A 119 13.06 3.37 3.47
C ASP A 119 12.85 2.07 2.67
N LEU A 120 12.31 1.04 3.32
CA LEU A 120 11.96 -0.22 2.64
C LEU A 120 10.84 -0.01 1.62
N LEU A 121 9.79 0.76 1.93
CA LEU A 121 8.75 1.11 0.96
C LEU A 121 9.31 1.90 -0.22
N ARG A 122 10.22 2.84 0.03
CA ARG A 122 10.92 3.56 -1.05
C ARG A 122 11.71 2.62 -1.94
N LYS A 123 12.40 1.63 -1.36
CA LYS A 123 13.10 0.59 -2.13
C LYS A 123 12.15 -0.26 -2.96
N LEU A 124 10.99 -0.65 -2.42
CA LEU A 124 9.95 -1.36 -3.18
C LEU A 124 9.52 -0.55 -4.40
N ALA A 125 9.12 0.72 -4.20
CA ALA A 125 8.65 1.59 -5.26
C ALA A 125 9.73 1.84 -6.33
N THR A 126 10.96 2.14 -5.93
CA THR A 126 12.08 2.40 -6.87
C THR A 126 12.49 1.16 -7.66
N ARG A 127 12.25 -0.03 -7.13
CA ARG A 127 12.45 -1.29 -7.84
C ARG A 127 11.25 -1.71 -8.70
N GLY A 128 10.23 -0.85 -8.81
CA GLY A 128 9.07 -1.02 -9.70
C GLY A 128 8.00 -1.96 -9.16
N HIS A 129 7.98 -2.23 -7.85
CA HIS A 129 6.82 -2.83 -7.19
C HIS A 129 5.78 -1.75 -6.92
N LEU A 130 4.50 -2.16 -6.78
CA LEU A 130 3.47 -1.25 -6.34
C LEU A 130 3.28 -1.34 -4.83
N VAL A 131 3.07 -0.18 -4.22
CA VAL A 131 2.64 -0.07 -2.83
C VAL A 131 1.18 0.38 -2.84
N GLY A 132 0.29 -0.48 -2.37
CA GLY A 132 -1.14 -0.24 -2.21
C GLY A 132 -1.49 0.09 -0.76
N ASN A 133 -2.70 0.59 -0.57
CA ASN A 133 -3.25 0.97 0.73
C ASN A 133 -4.02 -0.20 1.34
N HIS A 134 -3.70 -0.56 2.61
CA HIS A 134 -4.40 -1.58 3.40
C HIS A 134 -5.01 -1.00 4.68
N THR A 135 -5.51 0.24 4.62
CA THR A 135 -5.98 1.08 5.72
C THR A 135 -4.86 1.56 6.67
N MET A 136 -5.19 2.53 7.51
CA MET A 136 -4.25 3.03 8.52
C MET A 136 -4.00 1.97 9.60
N ASN A 137 -5.07 1.36 10.15
CA ASN A 137 -5.01 0.52 11.36
C ASN A 137 -5.58 -0.89 11.15
N HIS A 138 -5.65 -1.39 9.92
CA HIS A 138 -6.19 -2.71 9.58
C HIS A 138 -7.65 -2.91 10.03
N LYS A 139 -8.49 -1.87 9.93
CA LYS A 139 -9.89 -1.92 10.34
C LYS A 139 -10.79 -2.53 9.27
N ASN A 140 -11.85 -3.22 9.71
CA ASN A 140 -12.95 -3.62 8.84
C ASN A 140 -13.87 -2.42 8.58
N LEU A 141 -13.63 -1.68 7.50
CA LEU A 141 -14.32 -0.44 7.18
C LEU A 141 -15.82 -0.60 6.89
N CYS A 142 -16.30 -1.81 6.65
CA CYS A 142 -17.72 -2.07 6.47
C CYS A 142 -18.46 -2.23 7.81
N LEU A 143 -17.73 -2.51 8.89
CA LEU A 143 -18.25 -2.54 10.26
C LEU A 143 -17.95 -1.23 11.00
N GLU A 144 -16.74 -0.68 10.83
CA GLU A 144 -16.26 0.53 11.50
C GLU A 144 -16.32 1.74 10.55
N ARG A 145 -17.54 2.12 10.15
CA ARG A 145 -17.80 3.09 9.05
C ARG A 145 -17.41 4.52 9.37
N GLU A 146 -17.44 4.91 10.65
CA GLU A 146 -17.18 6.28 11.09
C GLU A 146 -15.76 6.77 10.76
N ASP A 147 -14.80 5.84 10.73
CA ASP A 147 -13.40 6.14 10.46
C ASP A 147 -12.98 5.87 9.01
N MET A 148 -13.90 5.45 8.14
CA MET A 148 -13.58 4.97 6.79
C MET A 148 -12.69 5.93 6.00
N ALA A 149 -13.07 7.21 5.91
CA ALA A 149 -12.30 8.21 5.20
C ALA A 149 -10.90 8.41 5.82
N LYS A 150 -10.83 8.51 7.15
CA LYS A 150 -9.55 8.70 7.88
C LYS A 150 -8.61 7.52 7.69
N GLU A 151 -9.12 6.31 7.73
CA GLU A 151 -8.36 5.07 7.53
C GLU A 151 -7.75 5.00 6.13
N ILE A 152 -8.52 5.41 5.10
CA ILE A 152 -8.08 5.39 3.71
C ILE A 152 -7.14 6.58 3.42
N ASP A 153 -7.55 7.79 3.78
CA ASP A 153 -6.81 9.00 3.43
C ASP A 153 -5.48 9.07 4.20
N GLY A 154 -5.51 8.82 5.52
CA GLY A 154 -4.30 8.81 6.33
C GLY A 154 -3.25 7.79 5.86
N ALA A 155 -3.68 6.55 5.53
CA ALA A 155 -2.76 5.57 4.96
C ALA A 155 -2.23 6.01 3.59
N SER A 156 -3.09 6.58 2.72
CA SER A 156 -2.67 7.07 1.41
C SER A 156 -1.64 8.18 1.51
N GLU A 157 -1.81 9.12 2.44
CA GLU A 157 -0.90 10.25 2.65
C GLU A 157 0.48 9.78 3.13
N ILE A 158 0.51 8.89 4.13
CA ILE A 158 1.79 8.42 4.66
C ILE A 158 2.53 7.50 3.69
N ILE A 159 1.80 6.71 2.88
CA ILE A 159 2.39 5.92 1.79
C ILE A 159 2.98 6.86 0.72
N ALA A 160 2.23 7.88 0.31
CA ALA A 160 2.71 8.87 -0.66
C ALA A 160 3.95 9.62 -0.13
N TYR A 161 3.98 9.97 1.14
CA TYR A 161 5.15 10.56 1.78
C TYR A 161 6.37 9.63 1.74
N ALA A 162 6.19 8.34 2.03
CA ALA A 162 7.28 7.37 2.05
C ALA A 162 7.80 7.01 0.65
N THR A 163 6.93 6.93 -0.36
CA THR A 163 7.25 6.40 -1.70
C THR A 163 7.34 7.46 -2.78
N SER A 164 6.90 8.70 -2.52
CA SER A 164 6.66 9.77 -3.49
C SER A 164 5.59 9.42 -4.55
N VAL A 165 4.78 8.39 -4.29
CA VAL A 165 3.71 7.94 -5.19
C VAL A 165 2.43 7.70 -4.39
N ARG A 166 1.32 8.35 -4.79
CA ARG A 166 0.02 8.11 -4.17
C ARG A 166 -0.47 6.71 -4.56
N PRO A 167 -0.94 5.88 -3.59
CA PRO A 167 -1.43 4.55 -3.91
C PRO A 167 -2.71 4.61 -4.74
N LEU A 168 -2.72 3.90 -5.87
CA LEU A 168 -3.89 3.71 -6.74
C LEU A 168 -4.73 2.50 -6.35
N LEU A 169 -4.11 1.57 -5.63
CA LEU A 169 -4.70 0.30 -5.28
C LEU A 169 -5.01 0.26 -3.78
N PHE A 170 -6.13 -0.31 -3.46
CA PHE A 170 -6.60 -0.56 -2.11
C PHE A 170 -6.98 -2.03 -1.96
N ARG A 171 -6.64 -2.62 -0.83
CA ARG A 171 -7.19 -3.91 -0.43
C ARG A 171 -7.83 -3.77 0.94
N SER A 172 -9.09 -4.18 1.03
CA SER A 172 -9.81 -4.13 2.29
C SER A 172 -9.34 -5.22 3.23
N PRO A 173 -9.00 -4.90 4.48
CA PRO A 173 -8.80 -5.91 5.51
C PRO A 173 -9.96 -6.90 5.56
N TYR A 174 -9.65 -8.18 5.78
CA TYR A 174 -10.64 -9.28 5.85
C TYR A 174 -11.43 -9.51 4.56
N GLY A 175 -11.06 -8.87 3.44
CA GLY A 175 -11.84 -8.91 2.20
C GLY A 175 -13.21 -8.22 2.30
N ALA A 176 -13.38 -7.31 3.25
CA ALA A 176 -14.65 -6.64 3.50
C ALA A 176 -15.11 -5.82 2.30
N ARG A 177 -16.43 -5.86 2.02
CA ARG A 177 -17.06 -5.13 0.92
C ARG A 177 -18.41 -4.59 1.32
N CYS A 178 -18.64 -3.32 1.03
CA CYS A 178 -19.92 -2.67 1.19
C CYS A 178 -20.01 -1.43 0.28
N ARG A 179 -21.25 -1.02 -0.01
CA ARG A 179 -21.53 0.11 -0.91
C ARG A 179 -20.84 1.41 -0.48
N ASP A 180 -20.76 1.66 0.83
CA ASP A 180 -20.15 2.88 1.33
C ASP A 180 -18.62 2.89 1.08
N LEU A 181 -17.96 1.74 1.25
CA LEU A 181 -16.55 1.58 0.90
C LEU A 181 -16.32 1.73 -0.60
N ASP A 182 -17.12 1.06 -1.44
CA ASP A 182 -17.03 1.18 -2.90
C ASP A 182 -17.14 2.64 -3.35
N ARG A 183 -18.11 3.39 -2.78
CA ARG A 183 -18.29 4.82 -3.06
C ARG A 183 -17.11 5.65 -2.59
N THR A 184 -16.66 5.44 -1.35
CA THR A 184 -15.54 6.17 -0.76
C THR A 184 -14.25 6.01 -1.57
N LEU A 185 -13.99 4.81 -2.08
CA LEU A 185 -12.84 4.53 -2.95
C LEU A 185 -13.00 5.18 -4.34
N ALA A 186 -14.21 5.10 -4.92
CA ALA A 186 -14.52 5.72 -6.20
C ALA A 186 -14.33 7.25 -6.18
N ASP A 187 -14.76 7.92 -5.10
CA ASP A 187 -14.57 9.37 -4.92
C ASP A 187 -13.09 9.77 -4.84
N ARG A 188 -12.19 8.82 -4.63
CA ARG A 188 -10.73 9.02 -4.52
C ARG A 188 -9.94 8.49 -5.72
N ASP A 189 -10.61 7.97 -6.73
CA ASP A 189 -10.00 7.29 -7.87
C ASP A 189 -9.10 6.10 -7.45
N ILE A 190 -9.47 5.39 -6.36
CA ILE A 190 -8.74 4.23 -5.83
C ILE A 190 -9.46 2.94 -6.25
N ILE A 191 -8.69 1.95 -6.71
CA ILE A 191 -9.19 0.67 -7.20
C ILE A 191 -9.06 -0.39 -6.11
N GLN A 192 -10.17 -1.02 -5.72
CA GLN A 192 -10.14 -2.13 -4.79
C GLN A 192 -9.66 -3.41 -5.48
N VAL A 193 -8.66 -4.09 -4.91
CA VAL A 193 -8.10 -5.34 -5.41
C VAL A 193 -8.35 -6.48 -4.44
N GLY A 194 -9.11 -7.49 -4.87
CA GLY A 194 -9.30 -8.73 -4.13
C GLY A 194 -8.22 -9.77 -4.44
N TRP A 195 -8.53 -11.03 -4.15
CA TRP A 195 -7.73 -12.20 -4.49
C TRP A 195 -8.62 -13.38 -4.89
N ASN A 196 -8.04 -14.36 -5.55
CA ASN A 196 -8.74 -15.60 -5.90
C ASN A 196 -7.92 -16.85 -5.57
N MET A 197 -6.76 -16.68 -4.92
CA MET A 197 -5.97 -17.76 -4.35
C MET A 197 -5.45 -17.31 -2.98
N ASP A 198 -5.78 -18.07 -1.93
CA ASP A 198 -5.43 -17.79 -0.53
C ASP A 198 -5.03 -19.11 0.13
N PRO A 199 -3.75 -19.35 0.39
CA PRO A 199 -3.28 -20.55 1.08
C PRO A 199 -3.56 -20.51 2.58
N GLN A 200 -4.10 -19.42 3.10
CA GLN A 200 -4.49 -19.23 4.50
C GLN A 200 -3.34 -19.39 5.51
N GLU A 201 -2.12 -19.01 5.14
CA GLU A 201 -0.94 -19.12 5.99
C GLU A 201 -1.06 -18.36 7.30
N TRP A 202 -1.93 -17.34 7.33
CA TRP A 202 -2.28 -16.59 8.53
C TRP A 202 -2.98 -17.44 9.61
N ARG A 203 -3.48 -18.65 9.26
CA ARG A 203 -4.04 -19.64 10.20
C ARG A 203 -2.99 -20.56 10.81
N GLY A 204 -1.71 -20.34 10.53
CA GLY A 204 -0.62 -21.15 11.04
C GLY A 204 -0.21 -22.30 10.13
N GLU A 205 -0.59 -22.23 8.85
CA GLU A 205 -0.13 -23.19 7.85
C GLU A 205 1.39 -23.13 7.70
N ASP A 206 2.00 -24.31 7.56
CA ASP A 206 3.44 -24.43 7.34
C ASP A 206 3.83 -24.17 5.87
N GLU A 207 5.11 -24.07 5.63
CA GLU A 207 5.66 -23.82 4.29
C GLU A 207 5.20 -24.88 3.28
N ASP A 208 5.18 -26.16 3.64
CA ASP A 208 4.80 -27.25 2.75
C ASP A 208 3.32 -27.20 2.35
N ALA A 209 2.45 -26.89 3.29
CA ALA A 209 1.02 -26.71 3.05
C ALA A 209 0.76 -25.53 2.11
N ILE A 210 1.42 -24.38 2.31
CA ILE A 210 1.35 -23.21 1.46
C ILE A 210 1.78 -23.54 0.03
N VAL A 211 2.95 -24.17 -0.13
CA VAL A 211 3.49 -24.58 -1.44
C VAL A 211 2.56 -25.56 -2.12
N LYS A 212 2.12 -26.61 -1.43
CA LYS A 212 1.21 -27.64 -1.96
C LYS A 212 -0.10 -27.05 -2.45
N TYR A 213 -0.74 -26.20 -1.64
CA TYR A 213 -1.99 -25.53 -2.00
C TYR A 213 -1.83 -24.66 -3.23
N THR A 214 -0.82 -23.78 -3.22
CA THR A 214 -0.57 -22.81 -4.28
C THR A 214 -0.22 -23.49 -5.60
N THR A 215 0.72 -24.45 -5.59
CA THR A 215 1.17 -25.15 -6.80
C THR A 215 0.06 -26.00 -7.41
N ALA A 216 -0.74 -26.69 -6.58
CA ALA A 216 -1.92 -27.42 -7.05
C ALA A 216 -2.97 -26.49 -7.67
N GLY A 217 -3.19 -25.31 -7.08
CA GLY A 217 -4.06 -24.27 -7.63
C GLY A 217 -3.57 -23.75 -8.98
N LEU A 218 -2.29 -23.43 -9.09
CA LEU A 218 -1.67 -22.95 -10.33
C LEU A 218 -1.71 -23.97 -11.46
N ARG A 219 -1.57 -25.27 -11.17
CA ARG A 219 -1.75 -26.34 -12.19
C ARG A 219 -3.16 -26.36 -12.76
N ARG A 220 -4.16 -26.14 -11.93
CA ARG A 220 -5.58 -26.15 -12.33
C ARG A 220 -6.03 -24.84 -12.97
N ALA A 221 -5.33 -23.74 -12.72
CA ALA A 221 -5.71 -22.42 -13.21
C ALA A 221 -5.75 -22.38 -14.74
N ARG A 222 -6.84 -21.82 -15.29
CA ARG A 222 -7.04 -21.57 -16.73
C ARG A 222 -7.06 -20.07 -17.07
N GLY A 223 -6.98 -19.23 -16.04
CA GLY A 223 -7.00 -17.77 -16.13
C GLY A 223 -6.09 -17.14 -15.12
N PRO A 224 -6.23 -15.83 -14.92
CA PRO A 224 -5.41 -15.05 -14.00
C PRO A 224 -5.61 -15.45 -12.54
N VAL A 225 -4.52 -15.50 -11.81
CA VAL A 225 -4.47 -15.75 -10.37
C VAL A 225 -3.91 -14.52 -9.67
N ILE A 226 -4.61 -14.04 -8.66
CA ILE A 226 -4.11 -13.08 -7.67
C ILE A 226 -3.88 -13.86 -6.39
N LEU A 227 -2.61 -14.08 -6.06
CA LEU A 227 -2.20 -14.82 -4.86
C LEU A 227 -2.06 -13.86 -3.68
N LEU A 228 -2.82 -14.11 -2.62
CA LEU A 228 -2.67 -13.45 -1.33
C LEU A 228 -1.62 -14.18 -0.49
N LEU A 229 -0.66 -13.42 0.00
CA LEU A 229 0.30 -13.81 1.03
C LEU A 229 0.48 -12.62 2.01
N HIS A 230 1.07 -12.89 3.18
CA HIS A 230 1.39 -11.85 4.15
C HIS A 230 2.91 -11.80 4.37
N ASP A 231 3.51 -10.62 4.23
CA ASP A 231 4.96 -10.46 4.27
C ASP A 231 5.59 -10.61 5.67
N LYS A 232 4.79 -10.50 6.73
CA LYS A 232 5.20 -10.80 8.11
C LYS A 232 5.20 -12.30 8.45
N ASN A 233 4.64 -13.15 7.59
CA ASN A 233 4.58 -14.59 7.82
C ASN A 233 5.82 -15.29 7.30
N VAL A 234 6.64 -15.85 8.20
CA VAL A 234 7.92 -16.49 7.85
C VAL A 234 7.72 -17.70 6.94
N ALA A 235 6.66 -18.49 7.13
CA ALA A 235 6.36 -19.63 6.27
C ALA A 235 6.00 -19.18 4.84
N ALA A 236 5.23 -18.09 4.69
CA ALA A 236 4.93 -17.51 3.38
C ALA A 236 6.18 -16.98 2.67
N VAL A 237 7.10 -16.33 3.41
CA VAL A 237 8.38 -15.86 2.86
C VAL A 237 9.21 -17.02 2.31
N ARG A 238 9.30 -18.14 3.04
CA ARG A 238 10.02 -19.34 2.59
C ARG A 238 9.31 -20.03 1.42
N ALA A 239 8.00 -20.15 1.49
CA ALA A 239 7.18 -20.76 0.44
C ALA A 239 7.28 -20.01 -0.90
N LEU A 240 7.44 -18.67 -0.89
CA LEU A 240 7.55 -17.86 -2.10
C LEU A 240 8.64 -18.39 -3.04
N ARG A 241 9.83 -18.68 -2.55
CA ARG A 241 10.92 -19.21 -3.36
C ARG A 241 10.52 -20.51 -4.08
N ARG A 242 9.93 -21.44 -3.34
CA ARG A 242 9.51 -22.75 -3.86
C ARG A 242 8.33 -22.63 -4.85
N ILE A 243 7.42 -21.66 -4.62
CA ILE A 243 6.35 -21.34 -5.56
C ILE A 243 6.94 -20.83 -6.87
N LEU A 244 7.92 -19.95 -6.82
CA LEU A 244 8.59 -19.42 -8.01
C LEU A 244 9.42 -20.49 -8.72
N ASP A 245 10.12 -21.37 -8.00
CA ASP A 245 10.82 -22.53 -8.58
C ASP A 245 9.84 -23.48 -9.30
N PHE A 246 8.65 -23.66 -8.73
CA PHE A 246 7.58 -24.41 -9.39
C PHE A 246 7.13 -23.74 -10.68
N VAL A 247 6.92 -22.41 -10.70
CA VAL A 247 6.54 -21.68 -11.90
C VAL A 247 7.57 -21.84 -13.01
N ASP A 248 8.86 -21.73 -12.67
CA ASP A 248 9.95 -21.95 -13.64
C ASP A 248 9.94 -23.38 -14.20
N SER A 249 9.74 -24.39 -13.34
CA SER A 249 9.67 -25.80 -13.74
C SER A 249 8.45 -26.09 -14.63
N GLU A 250 7.28 -25.53 -14.29
CA GLU A 250 6.05 -25.63 -15.11
C GLU A 250 6.24 -24.96 -16.47
N ASN A 251 6.91 -23.80 -16.51
CA ASN A 251 7.17 -23.08 -17.75
C ASN A 251 8.16 -23.84 -18.65
N ALA A 252 9.18 -24.46 -18.08
CA ALA A 252 10.08 -25.34 -18.82
C ALA A 252 9.36 -26.58 -19.37
N ARG A 253 8.40 -27.16 -18.62
CA ARG A 253 7.54 -28.23 -19.09
C ARG A 253 6.61 -27.75 -20.21
N ALA A 254 5.94 -26.62 -20.01
CA ALA A 254 5.04 -26.02 -21.01
C ALA A 254 5.74 -25.78 -22.35
N ALA A 255 6.99 -25.28 -22.31
CA ALA A 255 7.80 -25.07 -23.51
C ALA A 255 8.06 -26.37 -24.28
N ARG A 256 8.33 -27.50 -23.59
CA ARG A 256 8.52 -28.80 -24.23
C ARG A 256 7.25 -29.40 -24.81
N GLU A 257 6.11 -29.12 -24.16
CA GLU A 257 4.80 -29.67 -24.53
C GLU A 257 4.00 -28.75 -25.48
N GLY A 258 4.51 -27.57 -25.81
CA GLY A 258 3.79 -26.59 -26.63
C GLY A 258 2.54 -26.03 -25.95
N THR A 259 2.48 -26.03 -24.60
CA THR A 259 1.34 -25.54 -23.80
C THR A 259 1.61 -24.14 -23.25
N PRO A 260 0.54 -23.35 -22.95
CA PRO A 260 0.71 -21.99 -22.45
C PRO A 260 1.45 -21.95 -21.09
N PRO A 261 2.48 -21.09 -20.94
CA PRO A 261 3.19 -20.92 -19.67
C PRO A 261 2.35 -20.17 -18.62
N ILE A 262 2.79 -20.22 -17.35
CA ILE A 262 2.33 -19.32 -16.29
C ILE A 262 3.14 -18.03 -16.38
N ARG A 263 2.49 -16.92 -16.70
CA ARG A 263 3.14 -15.62 -16.81
C ARG A 263 3.07 -14.90 -15.46
N LEU A 264 4.23 -14.55 -14.91
CA LEU A 264 4.29 -13.60 -13.79
C LEU A 264 3.98 -12.21 -14.32
N VAL A 265 2.98 -11.55 -13.77
CA VAL A 265 2.43 -10.30 -14.28
C VAL A 265 2.35 -9.24 -13.19
N ASP A 266 2.30 -7.99 -13.63
CA ASP A 266 1.97 -6.89 -12.74
C ASP A 266 0.44 -6.66 -12.66
N TYR A 267 0.02 -5.73 -11.82
CA TYR A 267 -1.38 -5.45 -11.53
C TYR A 267 -2.22 -5.02 -12.74
N ARG A 268 -1.60 -4.45 -13.79
CA ARG A 268 -2.30 -3.92 -14.97
C ARG A 268 -3.11 -4.98 -15.69
N VAL A 269 -2.68 -6.24 -15.59
CA VAL A 269 -3.40 -7.40 -16.13
C VAL A 269 -4.81 -7.54 -15.56
N PHE A 270 -5.04 -7.02 -14.36
CA PHE A 270 -6.31 -7.16 -13.63
C PHE A 270 -7.17 -5.90 -13.68
N LEU A 271 -6.71 -4.85 -14.36
CA LEU A 271 -7.51 -3.65 -14.58
C LEU A 271 -8.52 -3.89 -15.71
N PRO A 272 -9.67 -3.21 -15.71
CA PRO A 272 -10.55 -3.16 -16.87
C PRO A 272 -9.78 -2.68 -18.10
N ALA A 273 -10.12 -3.21 -19.28
CA ALA A 273 -9.44 -2.83 -20.53
C ALA A 273 -9.44 -1.31 -20.77
N GLN A 274 -10.51 -0.64 -20.35
CA GLN A 274 -10.64 0.82 -20.42
C GLN A 274 -9.71 1.58 -19.47
N ALA A 275 -9.15 0.91 -18.47
CA ALA A 275 -8.18 1.47 -17.52
C ALA A 275 -6.72 1.30 -17.98
N LEU A 276 -6.50 0.60 -19.08
CA LEU A 276 -5.16 0.44 -19.66
C LEU A 276 -4.92 1.57 -20.67
N PRO A 277 -3.72 2.20 -20.69
CA PRO A 277 -3.36 3.11 -21.76
C PRO A 277 -3.38 2.37 -23.11
N GLU A 278 -3.83 3.02 -24.16
CA GLU A 278 -3.91 2.43 -25.53
C GLU A 278 -2.54 2.00 -26.09
N THR A 279 -1.47 2.51 -25.54
CA THR A 279 -0.10 2.09 -25.86
C THR A 279 0.32 0.93 -24.97
N GLY A 280 0.40 -0.23 -25.59
CA GLY A 280 0.84 -1.54 -25.12
C GLY A 280 1.56 -1.65 -23.78
N LEU A 281 1.58 -2.84 -23.23
CA LEU A 281 2.30 -3.27 -22.02
C LEU A 281 3.84 -3.02 -22.10
N GLU A 282 4.22 -1.77 -22.36
CA GLU A 282 5.62 -1.39 -22.19
C GLU A 282 5.92 -1.33 -20.67
N PRO A 283 7.02 -1.93 -20.22
CA PRO A 283 7.46 -1.74 -18.86
C PRO A 283 7.63 -0.24 -18.62
N LEU A 284 7.14 0.28 -17.50
CA LEU A 284 7.33 1.68 -17.12
C LEU A 284 8.82 2.01 -17.22
N GLY A 285 9.20 2.56 -18.37
CA GLY A 285 10.54 3.08 -18.60
C GLY A 285 10.84 4.18 -17.59
N ARG A 286 12.10 4.35 -17.26
CA ARG A 286 12.66 5.31 -16.29
C ARG A 286 12.22 6.78 -16.47
N SER A 287 11.37 7.08 -17.45
CA SER A 287 10.94 8.43 -17.84
C SER A 287 9.81 9.02 -16.99
N ALA A 288 9.07 8.22 -16.22
CA ALA A 288 7.97 8.75 -15.40
C ALA A 288 8.41 9.31 -14.03
N VAL A 289 9.68 9.13 -13.65
CA VAL A 289 10.20 9.59 -12.35
C VAL A 289 10.75 11.02 -12.39
N SER A 290 10.99 11.58 -13.57
CA SER A 290 11.67 12.89 -13.72
C SER A 290 10.74 14.10 -13.63
N SER A 291 9.42 13.93 -13.54
CA SER A 291 8.47 15.07 -13.44
C SER A 291 7.93 15.35 -12.02
N LEU A 292 8.41 14.66 -10.99
CA LEU A 292 7.99 14.84 -9.59
C LEU A 292 9.03 15.60 -8.73
N GLY A 293 9.85 16.44 -9.34
CA GLY A 293 10.71 17.37 -8.61
C GLY A 293 9.93 18.59 -8.16
N ALA A 294 9.55 18.65 -6.91
CA ALA A 294 9.31 19.80 -6.04
C ALA A 294 8.09 19.59 -5.14
N LEU A 295 8.25 18.89 -4.06
CA LEU A 295 7.39 19.04 -2.89
C LEU A 295 8.26 19.53 -1.74
N GLY A 296 8.01 20.80 -1.34
CA GLY A 296 8.66 21.41 -0.19
C GLY A 296 8.24 20.74 1.14
N PRO A 297 8.91 21.05 2.25
CA PRO A 297 8.75 20.33 3.51
C PRO A 297 7.37 20.57 4.12
N LEU A 298 6.60 19.51 4.34
CA LEU A 298 5.35 19.47 5.11
C LEU A 298 5.66 19.73 6.60
N ARG A 299 5.62 21.00 7.02
CA ARG A 299 5.79 21.41 8.43
C ARG A 299 4.49 21.85 9.08
N SER A 300 3.34 21.27 8.83
CA SER A 300 2.13 21.69 9.56
C SER A 300 0.95 20.72 9.51
N LEU A 301 1.13 19.44 9.80
CA LEU A 301 0.01 18.51 9.96
C LEU A 301 0.28 17.47 11.06
N PHE A 302 0.77 17.92 12.24
CA PHE A 302 0.78 17.08 13.43
C PHE A 302 0.35 17.91 14.64
#